data_92c04eae17b84c7a39d1c4d532e44a03
#
_entry.id   92c04eae17b84c7a39d1c4d532e44a03
#
_cell.length_a   1.000
_cell.length_b   1.000
_cell.length_c   1.000
_cell.angle_alpha   90.00
_cell.angle_beta   90.00
_cell.angle_gamma   90.00
#
_symmetry.space_group_name_H-M   'P 1'
#
loop_
_entity.id
_entity.type
_entity.pdbx_description
1 polymer ?
#
loop_
_entity_poly.entity_id
_entity_poly.type
_entity_poly.pdbx_seq_one_letter_code
_entity_poly.pdbx_strand_id
1 'polypeptide(L)'
;SHYTNKEDAQIHEILLCLQTKKKMSDPDRMKFPGEGYHIHTAEEMEEKFKDILEALDNTLEIAEKCSGFELDLGKLYLPEFKVPEGFTTNSYFEKLAWDGFNERFKGTKKLNDKKYIDRMKYEIEIIEKMGYTAYFLIVADFIKFAKDNGIMVGPGRGSAAGSLVSYALNIIDLDPIPYDLLFERFLNPERVSMPDIDIDFCFERRQEVIDYVVRKYGDDRVAQII
;
A
#
# COMPACT_ATOMS: atom_id res chain seq x y z
N SER A 1 -9.48 22.99 13.45
CA SER A 1 -8.36 23.92 13.20
C SER A 1 -7.63 23.54 11.93
N HIS A 2 -7.04 24.54 11.27
CA HIS A 2 -6.27 24.35 10.03
C HIS A 2 -4.80 24.76 10.19
N TYR A 3 -4.47 25.43 11.28
CA TYR A 3 -3.12 25.86 11.65
C TYR A 3 -2.99 26.02 13.15
N THR A 4 -1.76 26.13 13.65
CA THR A 4 -1.47 26.13 15.08
C THR A 4 -1.70 27.50 15.73
N ASN A 5 -1.08 28.54 15.21
CA ASN A 5 -1.16 29.89 15.80
C ASN A 5 -2.02 30.80 14.93
N LYS A 6 -2.59 31.83 15.53
CA LYS A 6 -3.46 32.79 14.83
C LYS A 6 -2.75 33.49 13.67
N GLU A 7 -1.46 33.76 13.82
CA GLU A 7 -0.60 34.42 12.84
C GLU A 7 -0.36 33.58 11.60
N ASP A 8 -0.51 32.23 11.68
CA ASP A 8 -0.32 31.30 10.60
C ASP A 8 -1.41 31.38 9.52
N ALA A 9 -2.45 32.15 9.74
CA ALA A 9 -3.57 32.36 8.79
C ALA A 9 -3.06 32.79 7.40
N GLN A 10 -2.07 33.69 7.35
CA GLN A 10 -1.50 34.15 6.08
C GLN A 10 -0.72 33.05 5.36
N ILE A 11 0.00 32.21 6.11
CA ILE A 11 0.73 31.06 5.55
C ILE A 11 -0.26 30.05 4.96
N HIS A 12 -1.35 29.79 5.67
CA HIS A 12 -2.42 28.92 5.21
C HIS A 12 -3.07 29.43 3.90
N GLU A 13 -3.31 30.75 3.77
CA GLU A 13 -3.79 31.33 2.52
C GLU A 13 -2.82 31.11 1.35
N ILE A 14 -1.50 31.23 1.58
CA ILE A 14 -0.48 30.97 0.57
C ILE A 14 -0.54 29.48 0.15
N LEU A 15 -0.69 28.56 1.10
CA LEU A 15 -0.81 27.13 0.81
C LEU A 15 -2.07 26.82 -0.02
N LEU A 16 -3.21 27.46 0.28
CA LEU A 16 -4.42 27.35 -0.54
C LEU A 16 -4.19 27.85 -1.97
N CYS A 17 -3.48 28.96 -2.14
CA CYS A 17 -3.13 29.46 -3.46
C CYS A 17 -2.25 28.48 -4.22
N LEU A 18 -1.26 27.88 -3.58
CA LEU A 18 -0.40 26.86 -4.20
C LEU A 18 -1.23 25.63 -4.64
N GLN A 19 -2.11 25.13 -3.77
CA GLN A 19 -2.95 23.97 -4.04
C GLN A 19 -3.92 24.21 -5.19
N THR A 20 -4.53 25.43 -5.24
CA THR A 20 -5.51 25.81 -6.26
C THR A 20 -4.89 26.44 -7.51
N LYS A 21 -3.54 26.54 -7.58
CA LYS A 21 -2.80 27.20 -8.67
C LYS A 21 -3.23 28.65 -8.91
N LYS A 22 -3.55 29.37 -7.85
CA LYS A 22 -3.93 30.78 -7.85
C LYS A 22 -2.84 31.64 -7.21
N LYS A 23 -2.91 32.96 -7.44
CA LYS A 23 -2.04 33.95 -6.79
C LYS A 23 -2.79 34.64 -5.67
N MET A 24 -2.05 35.18 -4.69
CA MET A 24 -2.64 35.97 -3.60
C MET A 24 -3.42 37.20 -4.10
N SER A 25 -3.05 37.73 -5.28
CA SER A 25 -3.71 38.87 -5.94
C SER A 25 -4.99 38.51 -6.67
N ASP A 26 -5.28 37.22 -6.91
CA ASP A 26 -6.43 36.80 -7.70
C ASP A 26 -7.73 37.03 -6.91
N PRO A 27 -8.72 37.73 -7.47
CA PRO A 27 -9.93 38.10 -6.75
C PRO A 27 -10.84 36.89 -6.49
N ASP A 28 -10.78 35.87 -7.33
CA ASP A 28 -11.59 34.64 -7.30
C ASP A 28 -10.90 33.47 -6.59
N ARG A 29 -9.80 33.71 -5.87
CA ARG A 29 -9.10 32.68 -5.13
C ARG A 29 -9.92 32.15 -3.95
N MET A 30 -9.73 30.89 -3.60
CA MET A 30 -10.31 30.30 -2.41
C MET A 30 -9.78 31.01 -1.16
N LYS A 31 -10.70 31.40 -0.27
CA LYS A 31 -10.39 32.01 1.02
C LYS A 31 -11.28 31.39 2.08
N PHE A 32 -10.77 31.25 3.28
CA PHE A 32 -11.61 30.98 4.43
C PHE A 32 -12.25 32.28 4.93
N PRO A 33 -13.56 32.27 5.20
CA PRO A 33 -14.23 33.47 5.73
C PRO A 33 -13.84 33.68 7.19
N GLY A 34 -13.30 34.86 7.48
CA GLY A 34 -12.93 35.26 8.83
C GLY A 34 -11.62 34.69 9.35
N GLU A 35 -11.40 34.87 10.63
CA GLU A 35 -10.26 34.40 11.40
C GLU A 35 -10.72 33.33 12.41
N GLY A 36 -9.79 32.59 12.97
CA GLY A 36 -10.12 31.67 14.07
C GLY A 36 -10.12 30.19 13.69
N TYR A 37 -9.33 29.83 12.68
CA TYR A 37 -9.09 28.43 12.32
C TYR A 37 -7.81 27.84 12.94
N HIS A 38 -7.21 28.57 13.90
CA HIS A 38 -6.08 28.10 14.72
C HIS A 38 -6.57 27.17 15.86
N ILE A 39 -5.61 26.55 16.55
CA ILE A 39 -5.90 25.78 17.76
C ILE A 39 -6.19 26.78 18.88
N HIS A 40 -7.45 26.83 19.34
CA HIS A 40 -7.86 27.71 20.41
C HIS A 40 -7.38 27.24 21.79
N THR A 41 -7.12 28.19 22.68
CA THR A 41 -6.91 27.92 24.11
C THR A 41 -8.22 27.52 24.79
N ALA A 42 -8.14 26.98 26.01
CA ALA A 42 -9.32 26.65 26.80
C ALA A 42 -10.19 27.90 27.06
N GLU A 43 -9.55 29.01 27.40
CA GLU A 43 -10.22 30.27 27.67
C GLU A 43 -10.93 30.83 26.41
N GLU A 44 -10.30 30.74 25.25
CA GLU A 44 -10.93 31.14 23.99
C GLU A 44 -12.14 30.25 23.65
N MET A 45 -12.08 28.97 23.98
CA MET A 45 -13.19 28.03 23.77
C MET A 45 -14.31 28.31 24.76
N GLU A 46 -14.02 28.56 26.04
CA GLU A 46 -15.02 28.95 27.06
C GLU A 46 -15.77 30.22 26.64
N GLU A 47 -15.07 31.25 26.19
CA GLU A 47 -15.74 32.48 25.72
C GLU A 47 -16.61 32.25 24.48
N LYS A 48 -16.15 31.40 23.54
CA LYS A 48 -16.93 31.07 22.34
C LYS A 48 -18.19 30.25 22.62
N PHE A 49 -18.15 29.41 23.65
CA PHE A 49 -19.24 28.51 24.03
C PHE A 49 -19.87 28.86 25.35
N LYS A 50 -19.70 30.10 25.82
CA LYS A 50 -20.22 30.56 27.13
C LYS A 50 -21.71 30.34 27.34
N ASP A 51 -22.50 30.32 26.26
CA ASP A 51 -23.93 30.09 26.31
C ASP A 51 -24.29 28.58 26.27
N ILE A 52 -23.29 27.69 26.03
CA ILE A 52 -23.49 26.26 25.93
C ILE A 52 -22.23 25.53 26.48
N LEU A 53 -21.91 25.75 27.76
CA LEU A 53 -20.73 25.18 28.43
C LEU A 53 -20.76 23.66 28.45
N GLU A 54 -21.94 23.05 28.49
CA GLU A 54 -22.12 21.60 28.37
C GLU A 54 -21.44 21.02 27.11
N ALA A 55 -21.34 21.81 26.03
CA ALA A 55 -20.61 21.35 24.82
C ALA A 55 -19.11 21.14 25.07
N LEU A 56 -18.52 21.88 26.00
CA LEU A 56 -17.12 21.72 26.41
C LEU A 56 -16.95 20.49 27.31
N ASP A 57 -17.86 20.30 28.27
CA ASP A 57 -17.86 19.12 29.15
C ASP A 57 -17.99 17.85 28.36
N ASN A 58 -18.85 17.82 27.32
CA ASN A 58 -19.02 16.68 26.43
C ASN A 58 -17.74 16.31 25.67
N THR A 59 -16.82 17.25 25.40
CA THR A 59 -15.53 16.92 24.78
C THR A 59 -14.66 16.08 25.72
N LEU A 60 -14.71 16.35 27.03
CA LEU A 60 -13.98 15.56 28.03
C LEU A 60 -14.61 14.17 28.19
N GLU A 61 -15.93 14.08 28.19
CA GLU A 61 -16.64 12.79 28.23
C GLU A 61 -16.28 11.90 27.03
N ILE A 62 -16.20 12.47 25.81
CA ILE A 62 -15.80 11.75 24.61
C ILE A 62 -14.34 11.30 24.74
N ALA A 63 -13.44 12.18 25.22
CA ALA A 63 -12.04 11.83 25.41
C ALA A 63 -11.89 10.68 26.43
N GLU A 64 -12.67 10.68 27.52
CA GLU A 64 -12.67 9.63 28.51
C GLU A 64 -13.17 8.30 27.92
N LYS A 65 -14.25 8.31 27.15
CA LYS A 65 -14.75 7.11 26.43
C LYS A 65 -13.71 6.52 25.49
N CYS A 66 -12.83 7.33 24.93
CA CYS A 66 -11.75 6.90 24.01
C CYS A 66 -10.44 6.54 24.73
N SER A 67 -10.28 6.89 26.01
CA SER A 67 -9.01 6.78 26.74
C SER A 67 -8.46 5.36 26.90
N GLY A 68 -9.34 4.34 26.80
CA GLY A 68 -8.94 2.92 26.87
C GLY A 68 -8.72 2.27 25.52
N PHE A 69 -8.82 3.04 24.42
CA PHE A 69 -8.63 2.50 23.06
C PHE A 69 -7.22 2.78 22.56
N GLU A 70 -6.50 1.71 22.27
CA GLU A 70 -5.20 1.76 21.61
C GLU A 70 -5.27 1.09 20.24
N LEU A 71 -4.69 1.75 19.23
CA LEU A 71 -4.49 1.14 17.93
C LEU A 71 -3.30 0.19 18.01
N ASP A 72 -3.52 -1.07 17.65
CA ASP A 72 -2.46 -2.07 17.56
C ASP A 72 -1.60 -1.82 16.31
N LEU A 73 -0.70 -0.84 16.42
CA LEU A 73 0.17 -0.41 15.34
C LEU A 73 1.38 -1.33 15.23
N GLY A 74 1.79 -1.62 14.00
CA GLY A 74 3.02 -2.36 13.70
C GLY A 74 2.87 -3.88 13.65
N LYS A 75 1.69 -4.44 13.89
CA LYS A 75 1.43 -5.87 13.62
C LYS A 75 1.01 -6.07 12.17
N LEU A 76 1.66 -7.02 11.51
CA LEU A 76 1.28 -7.47 10.18
C LEU A 76 0.37 -8.68 10.30
N TYR A 77 -0.86 -8.54 9.81
CA TYR A 77 -1.85 -9.62 9.76
C TYR A 77 -1.89 -10.18 8.34
N LEU A 78 -0.93 -11.07 8.01
CA LEU A 78 -0.92 -11.73 6.72
C LEU A 78 -1.75 -13.02 6.80
N PRO A 79 -2.58 -13.31 5.79
CA PRO A 79 -3.27 -14.60 5.70
C PRO A 79 -2.24 -15.72 5.55
N GLU A 80 -2.58 -16.91 6.08
CA GLU A 80 -1.76 -18.09 5.92
C GLU A 80 -1.94 -18.68 4.52
N PHE A 81 -0.84 -18.93 3.82
CA PHE A 81 -0.86 -19.62 2.54
C PHE A 81 -0.65 -21.12 2.78
N LYS A 82 -1.60 -21.94 2.32
CA LYS A 82 -1.49 -23.40 2.43
C LYS A 82 -0.53 -23.93 1.37
N VAL A 83 0.61 -24.43 1.80
CA VAL A 83 1.61 -25.07 0.93
C VAL A 83 1.36 -26.58 0.80
N PRO A 84 1.80 -27.20 -0.30
CA PRO A 84 1.76 -28.65 -0.45
C PRO A 84 2.55 -29.39 0.64
N GLU A 85 2.21 -30.65 0.89
CA GLU A 85 2.93 -31.51 1.84
C GLU A 85 4.41 -31.63 1.47
N GLY A 86 5.28 -31.55 2.47
CA GLY A 86 6.72 -31.59 2.30
C GLY A 86 7.40 -30.22 2.05
N PHE A 87 6.63 -29.13 1.96
CA PHE A 87 7.17 -27.79 1.81
C PHE A 87 6.90 -26.90 3.03
N THR A 88 7.84 -26.01 3.31
CA THR A 88 7.59 -24.80 4.11
C THR A 88 7.15 -23.68 3.15
N THR A 89 6.58 -22.58 3.69
CA THR A 89 6.19 -21.42 2.88
C THR A 89 7.38 -20.88 2.08
N ASN A 90 8.54 -20.77 2.72
CA ASN A 90 9.77 -20.29 2.06
C ASN A 90 10.25 -21.24 0.96
N SER A 91 10.38 -22.54 1.25
CA SER A 91 10.86 -23.49 0.24
C SER A 91 9.91 -23.63 -0.96
N TYR A 92 8.60 -23.48 -0.73
CA TYR A 92 7.62 -23.47 -1.81
C TYR A 92 7.68 -22.18 -2.64
N PHE A 93 7.84 -21.04 -1.98
CA PHE A 93 8.05 -19.75 -2.64
C PHE A 93 9.31 -19.77 -3.51
N GLU A 94 10.45 -20.18 -2.94
CA GLU A 94 11.72 -20.30 -3.67
C GLU A 94 11.56 -21.21 -4.90
N LYS A 95 10.95 -22.39 -4.72
CA LYS A 95 10.68 -23.32 -5.82
C LYS A 95 9.88 -22.65 -6.93
N LEU A 96 8.74 -22.01 -6.61
CA LEU A 96 7.89 -21.36 -7.62
C LEU A 96 8.60 -20.20 -8.31
N ALA A 97 9.40 -19.42 -7.57
CA ALA A 97 10.17 -18.32 -8.13
C ALA A 97 11.21 -18.83 -9.16
N TRP A 98 11.94 -19.92 -8.84
CA TRP A 98 12.88 -20.51 -9.78
C TRP A 98 12.21 -21.25 -10.95
N ASP A 99 11.10 -21.93 -10.71
CA ASP A 99 10.32 -22.57 -11.79
C ASP A 99 9.82 -21.51 -12.77
N GLY A 100 9.28 -20.42 -12.27
CA GLY A 100 8.81 -19.31 -13.09
C GLY A 100 9.95 -18.58 -13.82
N PHE A 101 11.10 -18.38 -13.16
CA PHE A 101 12.30 -17.84 -13.80
C PHE A 101 12.73 -18.72 -15.00
N ASN A 102 12.80 -20.02 -14.78
CA ASN A 102 13.18 -20.96 -15.83
C ASN A 102 12.21 -20.93 -17.01
N GLU A 103 10.90 -20.86 -16.74
CA GLU A 103 9.89 -20.80 -17.81
C GLU A 103 9.92 -19.47 -18.57
N ARG A 104 10.02 -18.32 -17.85
CA ARG A 104 10.07 -16.98 -18.47
C ARG A 104 11.29 -16.77 -19.37
N PHE A 105 12.42 -17.35 -19.00
CA PHE A 105 13.67 -17.18 -19.75
C PHE A 105 14.09 -18.39 -20.59
N LYS A 106 13.21 -19.38 -20.71
CA LYS A 106 13.43 -20.57 -21.52
C LYS A 106 13.84 -20.23 -22.96
N GLY A 107 14.94 -20.81 -23.42
CA GLY A 107 15.48 -20.57 -24.76
C GLY A 107 16.16 -19.19 -24.93
N THR A 108 16.31 -18.40 -23.90
CA THR A 108 17.05 -17.12 -23.93
C THR A 108 18.42 -17.24 -23.26
N LYS A 109 19.35 -16.34 -23.61
CA LYS A 109 20.66 -16.25 -22.94
C LYS A 109 20.55 -15.81 -21.47
N LYS A 110 19.44 -15.15 -21.10
CA LYS A 110 19.18 -14.61 -19.75
C LYS A 110 19.08 -15.73 -18.71
N LEU A 111 18.67 -16.93 -19.09
CA LEU A 111 18.57 -18.10 -18.21
C LEU A 111 19.89 -18.42 -17.49
N ASN A 112 21.03 -18.22 -18.16
CA ASN A 112 22.37 -18.50 -17.63
C ASN A 112 23.16 -17.21 -17.39
N ASP A 113 22.52 -16.05 -17.45
CA ASP A 113 23.17 -14.77 -17.20
C ASP A 113 23.35 -14.55 -15.69
N LYS A 114 24.59 -14.36 -15.29
CA LYS A 114 24.95 -14.14 -13.88
C LYS A 114 24.20 -12.96 -13.27
N LYS A 115 24.00 -11.87 -14.02
CA LYS A 115 23.25 -10.69 -13.56
C LYS A 115 21.82 -11.05 -13.12
N TYR A 116 21.15 -11.91 -13.88
CA TYR A 116 19.80 -12.37 -13.61
C TYR A 116 19.75 -13.34 -12.42
N ILE A 117 20.68 -14.30 -12.40
CA ILE A 117 20.77 -15.30 -11.32
C ILE A 117 21.07 -14.64 -9.98
N ASP A 118 22.06 -13.74 -9.94
CA ASP A 118 22.44 -13.02 -8.72
C ASP A 118 21.29 -12.13 -8.23
N ARG A 119 20.56 -11.46 -9.14
CA ARG A 119 19.40 -10.66 -8.80
C ARG A 119 18.25 -11.50 -8.23
N MET A 120 17.96 -12.68 -8.82
CA MET A 120 16.94 -13.61 -8.28
C MET A 120 17.27 -14.05 -6.87
N LYS A 121 18.51 -14.49 -6.63
CA LYS A 121 18.97 -14.92 -5.30
C LYS A 121 18.83 -13.80 -4.28
N TYR A 122 19.29 -12.62 -4.63
CA TYR A 122 19.21 -11.43 -3.76
C TYR A 122 17.77 -11.09 -3.39
N GLU A 123 16.87 -11.04 -4.36
CA GLU A 123 15.46 -10.70 -4.11
C GLU A 123 14.77 -11.77 -3.26
N ILE A 124 15.00 -13.07 -3.53
CA ILE A 124 14.46 -14.18 -2.75
C ILE A 124 14.90 -14.05 -1.29
N GLU A 125 16.21 -13.86 -1.04
CA GLU A 125 16.77 -13.72 0.31
C GLU A 125 16.13 -12.53 1.07
N ILE A 126 15.96 -11.39 0.43
CA ILE A 126 15.33 -10.20 1.05
C ILE A 126 13.86 -10.47 1.36
N ILE A 127 13.10 -11.05 0.42
CA ILE A 127 11.68 -11.35 0.61
C ILE A 127 11.49 -12.33 1.79
N GLU A 128 12.33 -13.36 1.87
CA GLU A 128 12.32 -14.34 2.97
C GLU A 128 12.68 -13.70 4.31
N LYS A 129 13.77 -12.94 4.34
CA LYS A 129 14.25 -12.24 5.55
C LYS A 129 13.21 -11.26 6.10
N MET A 130 12.48 -10.59 5.22
CA MET A 130 11.41 -9.66 5.61
C MET A 130 10.07 -10.35 5.92
N GLY A 131 9.95 -11.66 5.71
CA GLY A 131 8.75 -12.44 6.05
C GLY A 131 7.59 -12.28 5.07
N TYR A 132 7.83 -11.86 3.82
CA TYR A 132 6.78 -11.59 2.84
C TYR A 132 6.50 -12.73 1.86
N THR A 133 7.08 -13.91 2.05
CA THR A 133 6.91 -15.07 1.15
C THR A 133 5.44 -15.47 0.97
N ALA A 134 4.67 -15.52 2.06
CA ALA A 134 3.23 -15.80 1.99
C ALA A 134 2.46 -14.76 1.19
N TYR A 135 2.81 -13.48 1.35
CA TYR A 135 2.19 -12.38 0.60
C TYR A 135 2.40 -12.53 -0.91
N PHE A 136 3.63 -12.80 -1.35
CA PHE A 136 3.92 -13.05 -2.78
C PHE A 136 3.18 -14.27 -3.32
N LEU A 137 3.10 -15.35 -2.55
CA LEU A 137 2.36 -16.56 -2.93
C LEU A 137 0.87 -16.28 -3.11
N ILE A 138 0.26 -15.51 -2.19
CA ILE A 138 -1.15 -15.12 -2.28
C ILE A 138 -1.41 -14.26 -3.51
N VAL A 139 -0.54 -13.28 -3.75
CA VAL A 139 -0.66 -12.39 -4.93
C VAL A 139 -0.52 -13.18 -6.22
N ALA A 140 0.50 -14.05 -6.32
CA ALA A 140 0.69 -14.91 -7.49
C ALA A 140 -0.50 -15.84 -7.73
N ASP A 141 -1.12 -16.35 -6.66
CA ASP A 141 -2.25 -17.26 -6.73
C ASP A 141 -3.48 -16.64 -7.37
N PHE A 142 -3.92 -15.47 -6.90
CA PHE A 142 -5.12 -14.87 -7.47
C PHE A 142 -4.89 -14.25 -8.87
N ILE A 143 -3.66 -13.81 -9.16
CA ILE A 143 -3.29 -13.41 -10.53
C ILE A 143 -3.31 -14.64 -11.45
N LYS A 144 -2.78 -15.77 -11.00
CA LYS A 144 -2.85 -17.02 -11.75
C LYS A 144 -4.30 -17.42 -11.98
N PHE A 145 -5.16 -17.37 -10.96
CA PHE A 145 -6.59 -17.63 -11.11
C PHE A 145 -7.21 -16.73 -12.21
N ALA A 146 -6.92 -15.44 -12.19
CA ALA A 146 -7.45 -14.52 -13.20
C ALA A 146 -6.97 -14.90 -14.61
N LYS A 147 -5.67 -15.12 -14.79
CA LYS A 147 -5.07 -15.48 -16.08
C LYS A 147 -5.61 -16.82 -16.60
N ASP A 148 -5.72 -17.84 -15.73
CA ASP A 148 -6.25 -19.18 -16.10
C ASP A 148 -7.74 -19.14 -16.50
N ASN A 149 -8.50 -18.18 -15.99
CA ASN A 149 -9.92 -17.97 -16.34
C ASN A 149 -10.12 -16.94 -17.46
N GLY A 150 -9.06 -16.49 -18.13
CA GLY A 150 -9.12 -15.52 -19.22
C GLY A 150 -9.58 -14.12 -18.76
N ILE A 151 -9.38 -13.78 -17.49
CA ILE A 151 -9.60 -12.44 -16.95
C ILE A 151 -8.34 -11.63 -17.23
N MET A 152 -8.48 -10.52 -17.96
CA MET A 152 -7.34 -9.67 -18.28
C MET A 152 -6.73 -9.05 -17.03
N VAL A 153 -5.40 -9.16 -16.91
CA VAL A 153 -4.58 -8.56 -15.85
C VAL A 153 -3.62 -7.59 -16.49
N GLY A 154 -3.47 -6.41 -15.91
CA GLY A 154 -2.50 -5.42 -16.35
C GLY A 154 -1.05 -5.91 -16.21
N PRO A 155 -0.09 -5.32 -16.95
CA PRO A 155 1.30 -5.78 -16.98
C PRO A 155 2.07 -5.53 -15.67
N GLY A 156 1.43 -4.90 -14.70
CA GLY A 156 2.03 -4.43 -13.46
C GLY A 156 2.38 -2.94 -13.52
N ARG A 157 2.35 -2.30 -12.37
CA ARG A 157 2.67 -0.88 -12.18
C ARG A 157 3.27 -0.63 -10.80
N GLY A 158 3.61 0.63 -10.51
CA GLY A 158 4.17 1.01 -9.21
C GLY A 158 5.56 0.42 -8.95
N SER A 159 5.89 0.26 -7.68
CA SER A 159 7.21 -0.21 -7.25
C SER A 159 7.47 -1.69 -7.52
N ALA A 160 6.42 -2.51 -7.55
CA ALA A 160 6.52 -3.95 -7.82
C ALA A 160 7.13 -4.26 -9.19
N ALA A 161 7.02 -3.32 -10.17
CA ALA A 161 7.67 -3.44 -11.47
C ALA A 161 9.21 -3.56 -11.39
N GLY A 162 9.83 -3.19 -10.25
CA GLY A 162 11.27 -3.35 -10.01
C GLY A 162 11.70 -4.74 -9.55
N SER A 163 10.77 -5.71 -9.37
CA SER A 163 11.09 -7.03 -8.83
C SER A 163 11.16 -8.11 -9.92
N LEU A 164 12.31 -8.76 -10.04
CA LEU A 164 12.51 -9.91 -10.92
C LEU A 164 11.75 -11.15 -10.40
N VAL A 165 11.62 -11.31 -9.10
CA VAL A 165 10.79 -12.35 -8.48
C VAL A 165 9.32 -12.15 -8.83
N SER A 166 8.81 -10.92 -8.79
CA SER A 166 7.43 -10.63 -9.24
C SER A 166 7.23 -10.98 -10.73
N TYR A 167 8.23 -10.73 -11.57
CA TYR A 167 8.21 -11.16 -12.98
C TYR A 167 8.22 -12.67 -13.11
N ALA A 168 9.08 -13.38 -12.38
CA ALA A 168 9.17 -14.84 -12.38
C ALA A 168 7.85 -15.48 -11.92
N LEU A 169 7.24 -14.97 -10.83
CA LEU A 169 5.97 -15.46 -10.30
C LEU A 169 4.74 -15.06 -11.14
N ASN A 170 4.94 -14.46 -12.29
CA ASN A 170 3.85 -14.04 -13.19
C ASN A 170 2.92 -12.94 -12.62
N ILE A 171 3.42 -12.24 -11.59
CA ILE A 171 2.73 -11.11 -10.96
C ILE A 171 2.75 -9.89 -11.89
N ILE A 172 3.91 -9.64 -12.52
CA ILE A 172 4.10 -8.59 -13.51
C ILE A 172 4.58 -9.18 -14.84
N ASP A 173 4.39 -8.45 -15.92
CA ASP A 173 4.78 -8.88 -17.28
C ASP A 173 5.93 -8.03 -17.85
N LEU A 174 6.61 -7.24 -17.01
CA LEU A 174 7.78 -6.43 -17.36
C LEU A 174 9.05 -7.02 -16.72
N ASP A 175 10.06 -7.35 -17.53
CA ASP A 175 11.41 -7.68 -17.05
C ASP A 175 12.10 -6.41 -16.53
N PRO A 176 12.41 -6.30 -15.22
CA PRO A 176 12.95 -5.05 -14.65
C PRO A 176 14.39 -4.74 -15.05
N ILE A 177 15.19 -5.75 -15.43
CA ILE A 177 16.63 -5.59 -15.59
C ILE A 177 17.01 -4.74 -16.81
N PRO A 178 16.37 -4.86 -18.00
CA PRO A 178 16.68 -4.02 -19.16
C PRO A 178 16.37 -2.55 -18.94
N TYR A 179 15.54 -2.21 -17.97
CA TYR A 179 15.12 -0.84 -17.65
C TYR A 179 15.80 -0.27 -16.40
N ASP A 180 16.79 -1.00 -15.86
CA ASP A 180 17.52 -0.64 -14.64
C ASP A 180 16.60 -0.30 -13.44
N LEU A 181 15.46 -1.01 -13.33
CA LEU A 181 14.55 -0.82 -12.22
C LEU A 181 15.12 -1.40 -10.93
N LEU A 182 15.09 -0.58 -9.87
CA LEU A 182 15.66 -0.94 -8.58
C LEU A 182 14.65 -1.68 -7.70
N PHE A 183 15.05 -2.87 -7.24
CA PHE A 183 14.25 -3.66 -6.28
C PHE A 183 14.10 -2.95 -4.93
N GLU A 184 15.09 -2.20 -4.50
CA GLU A 184 15.12 -1.46 -3.24
C GLU A 184 14.08 -0.33 -3.17
N ARG A 185 13.51 0.07 -4.29
CA ARG A 185 12.34 0.97 -4.34
C ARG A 185 11.04 0.26 -4.00
N PHE A 186 11.00 -1.05 -4.18
CA PHE A 186 9.86 -1.90 -3.84
C PHE A 186 10.00 -2.50 -2.46
N LEU A 187 11.14 -3.15 -2.16
CA LEU A 187 11.47 -3.71 -0.85
C LEU A 187 12.86 -3.24 -0.42
N ASN A 188 12.90 -2.54 0.71
CA ASN A 188 14.15 -2.08 1.33
C ASN A 188 14.20 -2.56 2.78
N PRO A 189 15.20 -3.41 3.16
CA PRO A 189 15.36 -3.89 4.53
C PRO A 189 15.54 -2.78 5.57
N GLU A 190 16.06 -1.62 5.16
CA GLU A 190 16.26 -0.46 6.04
C GLU A 190 14.95 0.30 6.28
N ARG A 191 13.94 0.09 5.44
CA ARG A 191 12.63 0.72 5.56
C ARG A 191 11.57 -0.33 5.81
N VAL A 192 11.20 -0.52 7.07
CA VAL A 192 10.16 -1.47 7.48
C VAL A 192 8.79 -0.94 7.04
N SER A 193 8.42 -1.19 5.79
CA SER A 193 7.07 -0.97 5.27
C SER A 193 6.64 -2.21 4.49
N MET A 194 5.36 -2.59 4.65
CA MET A 194 4.79 -3.67 3.86
C MET A 194 4.87 -3.33 2.36
N PRO A 195 5.26 -4.29 1.49
CA PRO A 195 5.23 -4.07 0.05
C PRO A 195 3.79 -3.88 -0.42
N ASP A 196 3.61 -2.94 -1.34
CA ASP A 196 2.34 -2.69 -2.00
C ASP A 196 2.46 -3.14 -3.47
N ILE A 197 1.64 -4.12 -3.86
CA ILE A 197 1.58 -4.62 -5.24
C ILE A 197 0.26 -4.16 -5.85
N ASP A 198 0.36 -3.14 -6.69
CA ASP A 198 -0.76 -2.62 -7.45
C ASP A 198 -1.09 -3.51 -8.65
N ILE A 199 -2.32 -4.00 -8.72
CA ILE A 199 -2.78 -4.91 -9.76
C ILE A 199 -4.06 -4.39 -10.40
N ASP A 200 -4.04 -4.29 -11.72
CA ASP A 200 -5.20 -3.87 -12.50
C ASP A 200 -5.87 -5.09 -13.11
N PHE A 201 -7.15 -5.31 -12.80
CA PHE A 201 -7.98 -6.35 -13.40
C PHE A 201 -9.01 -5.75 -14.36
N CYS A 202 -9.44 -6.56 -15.32
CA CYS A 202 -10.58 -6.23 -16.17
C CYS A 202 -11.75 -5.71 -15.32
N PHE A 203 -12.22 -4.50 -15.62
CA PHE A 203 -13.27 -3.83 -14.85
C PHE A 203 -14.57 -4.67 -14.78
N GLU A 204 -14.94 -5.33 -15.87
CA GLU A 204 -16.17 -6.12 -15.93
C GLU A 204 -16.10 -7.41 -15.11
N ARG A 205 -14.90 -8.01 -15.01
CA ARG A 205 -14.73 -9.33 -14.39
C ARG A 205 -13.91 -9.36 -13.09
N ARG A 206 -13.46 -8.19 -12.59
CA ARG A 206 -12.69 -8.12 -11.35
C ARG A 206 -13.42 -8.73 -10.15
N GLN A 207 -14.76 -8.68 -10.15
CA GLN A 207 -15.54 -9.25 -9.05
C GLN A 207 -15.33 -10.76 -8.91
N GLU A 208 -15.12 -11.48 -10.01
CA GLU A 208 -14.83 -12.92 -9.98
C GLU A 208 -13.51 -13.23 -9.23
N VAL A 209 -12.52 -12.33 -9.37
CA VAL A 209 -11.24 -12.47 -8.66
C VAL A 209 -11.43 -12.17 -7.17
N ILE A 210 -12.18 -11.14 -6.83
CA ILE A 210 -12.51 -10.80 -5.44
C ILE A 210 -13.24 -11.99 -4.79
N ASP A 211 -14.26 -12.52 -5.44
CA ASP A 211 -15.01 -13.68 -4.95
C ASP A 211 -14.14 -14.94 -4.78
N TYR A 212 -13.15 -15.14 -5.65
CA TYR A 212 -12.17 -16.20 -5.51
C TYR A 212 -11.33 -16.02 -4.26
N VAL A 213 -10.80 -14.81 -4.02
CA VAL A 213 -9.98 -14.49 -2.84
C VAL A 213 -10.79 -14.67 -1.57
N VAL A 214 -12.03 -14.16 -1.52
CA VAL A 214 -12.94 -14.33 -0.39
C VAL A 214 -13.18 -15.81 -0.09
N ARG A 215 -13.51 -16.61 -1.10
CA ARG A 215 -13.75 -18.05 -0.92
C ARG A 215 -12.52 -18.81 -0.45
N LYS A 216 -11.33 -18.41 -0.92
CA LYS A 216 -10.08 -19.15 -0.64
C LYS A 216 -9.45 -18.76 0.69
N TYR A 217 -9.48 -17.49 1.04
CA TYR A 217 -8.74 -16.93 2.17
C TYR A 217 -9.64 -16.50 3.34
N GLY A 218 -10.96 -16.41 3.13
CA GLY A 218 -11.94 -16.01 4.14
C GLY A 218 -12.46 -14.58 3.89
N ASP A 219 -13.73 -14.35 4.21
CA ASP A 219 -14.41 -13.06 4.10
C ASP A 219 -13.93 -12.06 5.17
N ASP A 220 -13.44 -12.57 6.31
CA ASP A 220 -12.80 -11.81 7.37
C ASP A 220 -11.39 -11.28 7.01
N ARG A 221 -10.84 -11.71 5.86
CA ARG A 221 -9.50 -11.39 5.38
C ARG A 221 -9.49 -10.48 4.15
N VAL A 222 -10.66 -10.12 3.65
CA VAL A 222 -10.82 -9.30 2.44
C VAL A 222 -11.66 -8.08 2.76
N ALA A 223 -11.15 -6.90 2.48
CA ALA A 223 -11.86 -5.64 2.68
C ALA A 223 -11.80 -4.78 1.41
N GLN A 224 -12.88 -4.07 1.16
CA GLN A 224 -12.91 -3.02 0.15
C GLN A 224 -12.78 -1.67 0.85
N ILE A 225 -11.92 -0.82 0.31
CA ILE A 225 -11.83 0.58 0.75
C ILE A 225 -12.92 1.35 0.00
N ILE A 226 -13.81 2.03 0.76
CA ILE A 226 -14.93 2.81 0.24
C ILE A 226 -14.44 4.21 -0.11
#